data_8ca9da84929afb7c23afaaa624c66269
#
_entry.id   8ca9da84929afb7c23afaaa624c66269
#
_cell.length_a   1.000
_cell.length_b   1.000
_cell.length_c   1.000
_cell.angle_alpha   90.00
_cell.angle_beta   90.00
_cell.angle_gamma   90.00
#
_symmetry.space_group_name_H-M   'P 1'
#
loop_
_entity.id
_entity.type
_entity.pdbx_description
1 polymer ?
#
loop_
_entity_poly.entity_id
_entity_poly.type
_entity_poly.pdbx_seq_one_letter_code
_entity_poly.pdbx_strand_id
1 'polypeptide(L)'
;MLKTYRNHRISIVVIIFTTMLFSCQNRLNEVRKWDLDEGKPQTAGKGINLFYTDSGAVKANLRTPLMYDFTHLEFAYREFPDGLELDFFDDENKKNTIIADYGIMYEKTDLVDLQGNVLITTADSTVLNANQLYWDQKRGWVFSDINYNIKLNNGALNEGEGFDANEKFDKFISRSNKGVQIVEETE
;
A
#
# COMPACT_ATOMS: atom_id res chain seq x y z
N MET A 1 -16.02 28.42 70.50
CA MET A 1 -15.04 28.77 69.45
C MET A 1 -14.55 27.57 68.57
N LEU A 2 -14.52 26.35 69.02
CA LEU A 2 -14.03 25.19 68.23
C LEU A 2 -14.96 24.72 67.08
N LYS A 3 -16.28 24.95 67.22
CA LYS A 3 -17.27 24.47 66.22
C LYS A 3 -17.27 25.28 64.91
N THR A 4 -16.97 26.58 64.98
CA THR A 4 -16.88 27.48 63.81
C THR A 4 -15.63 27.21 62.97
N TYR A 5 -14.50 26.82 63.57
CA TYR A 5 -13.27 26.52 62.88
C TYR A 5 -13.34 25.20 62.09
N ARG A 6 -14.09 24.23 62.60
CA ARG A 6 -14.29 22.92 61.91
C ARG A 6 -15.14 23.08 60.67
N ASN A 7 -16.18 23.93 60.73
CA ASN A 7 -17.04 24.17 59.55
C ASN A 7 -16.30 24.93 58.44
N HIS A 8 -15.36 25.83 58.78
CA HIS A 8 -14.55 26.54 57.80
C HIS A 8 -13.57 25.61 57.05
N ARG A 9 -13.00 24.63 57.74
CA ARG A 9 -12.12 23.62 57.12
C ARG A 9 -12.88 22.71 56.18
N ILE A 10 -14.08 22.30 56.54
CA ILE A 10 -14.94 21.48 55.69
C ILE A 10 -15.36 22.27 54.40
N SER A 11 -15.74 23.55 54.56
CA SER A 11 -16.08 24.42 53.41
C SER A 11 -14.91 24.58 52.44
N ILE A 12 -13.68 24.74 52.91
CA ILE A 12 -12.51 24.88 52.05
C ILE A 12 -12.26 23.55 51.30
N VAL A 13 -12.38 22.41 51.94
CA VAL A 13 -12.19 21.09 51.29
C VAL A 13 -13.25 20.86 50.21
N VAL A 14 -14.51 21.23 50.48
CA VAL A 14 -15.61 21.11 49.49
C VAL A 14 -15.38 22.03 48.32
N ILE A 15 -14.89 23.26 48.50
CA ILE A 15 -14.60 24.20 47.44
C ILE A 15 -13.46 23.66 46.56
N ILE A 16 -12.38 23.12 47.15
CA ILE A 16 -11.24 22.52 46.42
C ILE A 16 -11.71 21.31 45.62
N PHE A 17 -12.56 20.47 46.21
CA PHE A 17 -13.09 19.28 45.51
C PHE A 17 -14.01 19.64 44.35
N THR A 18 -14.84 20.70 44.51
CA THR A 18 -15.73 21.19 43.45
C THR A 18 -14.95 21.83 42.29
N THR A 19 -13.85 22.53 42.56
CA THR A 19 -13.01 23.11 41.50
C THR A 19 -12.24 22.04 40.70
N MET A 20 -11.90 20.90 41.32
CA MET A 20 -11.29 19.77 40.59
C MET A 20 -12.27 19.11 39.58
N LEU A 21 -13.57 19.15 39.82
CA LEU A 21 -14.56 18.56 38.92
C LEU A 21 -14.75 19.37 37.63
N PHE A 22 -14.40 20.65 37.60
CA PHE A 22 -14.52 21.51 36.41
C PHE A 22 -13.27 21.57 35.55
N SER A 23 -12.15 20.95 35.97
CA SER A 23 -10.89 21.04 35.28
C SER A 23 -10.74 20.18 34.01
N CYS A 24 -11.73 19.33 33.69
CA CYS A 24 -11.57 18.31 32.65
C CYS A 24 -12.32 18.57 31.32
N GLN A 25 -13.05 19.69 31.17
CA GLN A 25 -13.95 19.89 30.02
C GLN A 25 -13.30 20.49 28.75
N ASN A 26 -12.12 21.10 28.84
CA ASN A 26 -11.56 21.85 27.68
C ASN A 26 -10.61 21.05 26.78
N ARG A 27 -10.18 19.85 27.16
CA ARG A 27 -9.24 19.08 26.32
C ARG A 27 -9.91 18.25 25.22
N LEU A 28 -11.17 17.87 25.39
CA LEU A 28 -11.90 17.08 24.38
C LEU A 28 -12.20 17.87 23.11
N ASN A 29 -12.35 19.19 23.20
CA ASN A 29 -12.59 20.04 22.02
C ASN A 29 -11.31 20.37 21.24
N GLU A 30 -10.14 20.32 21.88
CA GLU A 30 -8.86 20.44 21.17
C GLU A 30 -8.48 19.12 20.46
N VAL A 31 -8.76 17.99 21.07
CA VAL A 31 -8.56 16.66 20.43
C VAL A 31 -9.49 16.48 19.23
N ARG A 32 -10.72 17.01 19.27
CA ARG A 32 -11.63 17.03 18.11
C ARG A 32 -11.19 17.94 16.96
N LYS A 33 -10.34 18.93 17.20
CA LYS A 33 -9.71 19.73 16.12
C LYS A 33 -8.59 18.99 15.40
N TRP A 34 -8.18 17.85 15.92
CA TRP A 34 -7.33 16.88 15.28
C TRP A 34 -8.14 15.80 14.53
N ASP A 35 -9.47 15.98 14.39
CA ASP A 35 -10.23 15.27 13.37
C ASP A 35 -9.56 15.61 12.05
N LEU A 36 -8.75 14.65 11.58
CA LEU A 36 -8.05 14.71 10.32
C LEU A 36 -9.10 15.10 9.27
N ASP A 37 -8.86 16.22 8.62
CA ASP A 37 -9.63 16.67 7.47
C ASP A 37 -9.79 15.44 6.56
N GLU A 38 -11.01 14.96 6.34
CA GLU A 38 -11.26 13.68 5.65
C GLU A 38 -10.53 13.54 4.30
N GLY A 39 -10.04 14.65 3.75
CA GLY A 39 -9.26 14.72 2.53
C GLY A 39 -7.74 14.80 2.69
N LYS A 40 -7.18 14.75 3.92
CA LYS A 40 -5.73 14.86 4.13
C LYS A 40 -5.12 13.55 4.63
N PRO A 41 -3.89 13.22 4.21
CA PRO A 41 -3.20 12.07 4.75
C PRO A 41 -2.89 12.27 6.24
N GLN A 42 -3.00 11.21 7.03
CA GLN A 42 -2.56 11.26 8.44
C GLN A 42 -1.04 11.37 8.57
N THR A 43 -0.31 10.88 7.57
CA THR A 43 1.16 10.91 7.53
C THR A 43 1.63 11.03 6.08
N ALA A 44 2.73 11.77 5.88
CA ALA A 44 3.47 11.82 4.63
C ALA A 44 4.91 11.39 4.87
N GLY A 45 5.37 10.38 4.16
CA GLY A 45 6.75 9.88 4.20
C GLY A 45 7.50 10.26 2.92
N LYS A 46 8.74 10.75 3.07
CA LYS A 46 9.62 11.06 1.93
C LYS A 46 10.84 10.17 1.91
N GLY A 47 11.28 9.75 0.72
CA GLY A 47 12.47 8.92 0.54
C GLY A 47 12.33 7.58 1.27
N ILE A 48 11.20 6.91 1.10
CA ILE A 48 10.89 5.66 1.78
C ILE A 48 11.70 4.51 1.17
N ASN A 49 12.28 3.70 2.05
CA ASN A 49 12.88 2.41 1.73
C ASN A 49 12.44 1.42 2.81
N LEU A 50 11.44 0.61 2.49
CA LEU A 50 10.77 -0.27 3.43
C LEU A 50 11.04 -1.73 3.08
N PHE A 51 11.57 -2.48 4.05
CA PHE A 51 11.76 -3.93 3.94
C PHE A 51 10.66 -4.67 4.67
N TYR A 52 10.00 -5.56 3.96
CA TYR A 52 9.12 -6.56 4.56
C TYR A 52 9.88 -7.86 4.75
N THR A 53 9.87 -8.38 5.97
CA THR A 53 10.57 -9.62 6.32
C THR A 53 9.59 -10.64 6.89
N ASP A 54 9.72 -11.88 6.48
CA ASP A 54 9.02 -13.01 7.07
C ASP A 54 10.02 -14.09 7.43
N SER A 55 9.89 -14.66 8.65
CA SER A 55 10.74 -15.75 9.16
C SER A 55 12.24 -15.45 9.03
N GLY A 56 12.62 -14.17 9.15
CA GLY A 56 14.03 -13.72 9.07
C GLY A 56 14.57 -13.51 7.65
N ALA A 57 13.78 -13.76 6.61
CA ALA A 57 14.13 -13.49 5.22
C ALA A 57 13.44 -12.22 4.72
N VAL A 58 14.12 -11.43 3.89
CA VAL A 58 13.50 -10.31 3.16
C VAL A 58 12.59 -10.89 2.09
N LYS A 59 11.30 -10.55 2.14
CA LYS A 59 10.29 -10.97 1.16
C LYS A 59 9.95 -9.86 0.17
N ALA A 60 10.05 -8.60 0.58
CA ALA A 60 9.86 -7.47 -0.32
C ALA A 60 10.67 -6.25 0.12
N ASN A 61 11.00 -5.38 -0.83
CA ASN A 61 11.60 -4.08 -0.60
C ASN A 61 10.88 -3.04 -1.45
N LEU A 62 10.16 -2.13 -0.79
CA LEU A 62 9.46 -1.01 -1.42
C LEU A 62 10.32 0.26 -1.33
N ARG A 63 10.54 0.91 -2.44
CA ARG A 63 11.19 2.22 -2.58
C ARG A 63 10.24 3.20 -3.23
N THR A 64 10.07 4.37 -2.64
CA THR A 64 9.25 5.45 -3.20
C THR A 64 9.77 6.83 -2.75
N PRO A 65 9.76 7.85 -3.63
CA PRO A 65 10.11 9.21 -3.24
C PRO A 65 9.14 9.81 -2.23
N LEU A 66 7.84 9.50 -2.36
CA LEU A 66 6.76 10.04 -1.54
C LEU A 66 5.67 9.00 -1.30
N MET A 67 5.19 8.92 -0.06
CA MET A 67 4.06 8.09 0.35
C MET A 67 3.11 8.93 1.19
N TYR A 68 1.83 8.89 0.89
CA TYR A 68 0.76 9.39 1.72
C TYR A 68 -0.01 8.26 2.38
N ASP A 69 -0.25 8.37 3.68
CA ASP A 69 -0.99 7.39 4.47
C ASP A 69 -2.41 7.92 4.77
N PHE A 70 -3.40 7.21 4.26
CA PHE A 70 -4.83 7.46 4.47
C PHE A 70 -5.51 6.29 5.20
N THR A 71 -4.74 5.53 5.99
CA THR A 71 -5.27 4.33 6.69
C THR A 71 -6.24 4.65 7.82
N HIS A 72 -6.36 5.93 8.22
CA HIS A 72 -7.37 6.41 9.17
C HIS A 72 -8.79 6.50 8.57
N LEU A 73 -8.90 6.50 7.24
CA LEU A 73 -10.20 6.58 6.56
C LEU A 73 -10.97 5.26 6.63
N GLU A 74 -12.28 5.33 6.50
CA GLU A 74 -13.13 4.14 6.39
C GLU A 74 -12.67 3.24 5.23
N PHE A 75 -12.30 3.84 4.10
CA PHE A 75 -11.67 3.16 2.96
C PHE A 75 -10.15 3.36 3.01
N ALA A 76 -9.48 2.58 3.86
CA ALA A 76 -8.06 2.70 4.18
C ALA A 76 -7.15 2.39 2.99
N TYR A 77 -6.23 3.30 2.66
CA TYR A 77 -5.25 3.12 1.57
C TYR A 77 -3.94 3.87 1.83
N ARG A 78 -2.90 3.50 1.09
CA ARG A 78 -1.67 4.28 0.91
C ARG A 78 -1.49 4.64 -0.54
N GLU A 79 -1.01 5.85 -0.78
CA GLU A 79 -0.79 6.42 -2.11
C GLU A 79 0.69 6.72 -2.33
N PHE A 80 1.16 6.44 -3.54
CA PHE A 80 2.54 6.66 -4.00
C PHE A 80 2.52 7.59 -5.23
N PRO A 81 2.37 8.92 -5.02
CA PRO A 81 2.09 9.85 -6.11
C PRO A 81 3.28 10.10 -7.04
N ASP A 82 4.50 9.90 -6.56
CA ASP A 82 5.74 10.13 -7.31
C ASP A 82 6.37 8.80 -7.76
N GLY A 83 5.54 7.75 -7.89
CA GLY A 83 5.96 6.43 -8.32
C GLY A 83 6.53 5.55 -7.22
N LEU A 84 6.77 4.31 -7.59
CA LEU A 84 7.35 3.30 -6.70
C LEU A 84 8.17 2.27 -7.48
N GLU A 85 9.10 1.66 -6.77
CA GLU A 85 9.83 0.47 -7.18
C GLU A 85 9.69 -0.57 -6.07
N LEU A 86 9.20 -1.76 -6.42
CA LEU A 86 9.00 -2.87 -5.51
C LEU A 86 9.80 -4.07 -5.99
N ASP A 87 10.80 -4.49 -5.21
CA ASP A 87 11.39 -5.82 -5.35
C ASP A 87 10.62 -6.80 -4.47
N PHE A 88 10.29 -7.97 -4.99
CA PHE A 88 9.76 -9.08 -4.21
C PHE A 88 10.47 -10.38 -4.56
N PHE A 89 10.59 -11.25 -3.56
CA PHE A 89 11.37 -12.48 -3.63
C PHE A 89 10.45 -13.68 -3.50
N ASP A 90 10.60 -14.60 -4.43
CA ASP A 90 9.88 -15.87 -4.38
C ASP A 90 10.48 -16.84 -3.33
N ASP A 91 9.90 -18.03 -3.23
CA ASP A 91 10.34 -19.06 -2.28
C ASP A 91 11.75 -19.58 -2.55
N GLU A 92 12.28 -19.41 -3.77
CA GLU A 92 13.66 -19.72 -4.17
C GLU A 92 14.60 -18.53 -3.98
N ASN A 93 14.10 -17.42 -3.36
CA ASN A 93 14.83 -16.16 -3.18
C ASN A 93 15.25 -15.49 -4.50
N LYS A 94 14.50 -15.73 -5.57
CA LYS A 94 14.67 -15.06 -6.85
C LYS A 94 13.92 -13.73 -6.84
N LYS A 95 14.56 -12.69 -7.36
CA LYS A 95 14.06 -11.33 -7.35
C LYS A 95 13.17 -11.05 -8.55
N ASN A 96 11.99 -10.51 -8.28
CA ASN A 96 11.11 -9.89 -9.26
C ASN A 96 11.00 -8.39 -8.93
N THR A 97 10.82 -7.55 -9.94
CA THR A 97 10.75 -6.10 -9.76
C THR A 97 9.52 -5.54 -10.45
N ILE A 98 8.82 -4.65 -9.76
CA ILE A 98 7.72 -3.85 -10.31
C ILE A 98 8.12 -2.37 -10.20
N ILE A 99 7.92 -1.61 -11.28
CA ILE A 99 8.09 -0.15 -11.33
C ILE A 99 6.80 0.45 -11.86
N ALA A 100 6.37 1.56 -11.29
CA ALA A 100 5.23 2.33 -11.79
C ALA A 100 5.42 3.82 -11.46
N ASP A 101 4.83 4.71 -12.27
CA ASP A 101 4.87 6.16 -12.02
C ASP A 101 3.92 6.59 -10.90
N TYR A 102 2.91 5.77 -10.60
CA TYR A 102 1.91 6.01 -9.58
C TYR A 102 1.38 4.68 -9.01
N GLY A 103 0.99 4.67 -7.75
CA GLY A 103 0.38 3.50 -7.13
C GLY A 103 -0.55 3.83 -5.97
N ILE A 104 -1.56 2.98 -5.76
CA ILE A 104 -2.41 2.95 -4.57
C ILE A 104 -2.45 1.52 -4.04
N MET A 105 -2.25 1.38 -2.73
CA MET A 105 -2.41 0.11 -2.02
C MET A 105 -3.61 0.20 -1.08
N TYR A 106 -4.61 -0.62 -1.31
CA TYR A 106 -5.84 -0.70 -0.52
C TYR A 106 -5.72 -1.73 0.60
N GLU A 107 -5.64 -1.26 1.85
CA GLU A 107 -5.36 -2.08 3.04
C GLU A 107 -6.40 -3.18 3.33
N LYS A 108 -7.68 -2.91 3.04
CA LYS A 108 -8.75 -3.87 3.36
C LYS A 108 -8.87 -5.03 2.37
N THR A 109 -8.41 -4.82 1.17
CA THR A 109 -8.57 -5.78 0.05
C THR A 109 -7.26 -6.42 -0.37
N ASP A 110 -6.11 -5.89 0.11
CA ASP A 110 -4.77 -6.24 -0.36
C ASP A 110 -4.61 -6.07 -1.88
N LEU A 111 -5.40 -5.15 -2.47
CA LEU A 111 -5.33 -4.80 -3.88
C LEU A 111 -4.38 -3.63 -4.07
N VAL A 112 -3.50 -3.73 -5.04
CA VAL A 112 -2.64 -2.63 -5.49
C VAL A 112 -3.06 -2.22 -6.90
N ASP A 113 -3.31 -0.93 -7.12
CA ASP A 113 -3.53 -0.30 -8.43
C ASP A 113 -2.25 0.44 -8.82
N LEU A 114 -1.63 0.03 -9.91
CA LEU A 114 -0.40 0.59 -10.45
C LEU A 114 -0.68 1.27 -11.78
N GLN A 115 -0.21 2.49 -11.96
CA GLN A 115 -0.51 3.31 -13.13
C GLN A 115 0.74 4.04 -13.64
N GLY A 116 0.77 4.27 -14.95
CA GLY A 116 1.83 4.96 -15.66
C GLY A 116 3.09 4.12 -15.79
N ASN A 117 3.47 3.80 -17.04
CA ASN A 117 4.72 3.08 -17.38
C ASN A 117 5.00 1.85 -16.50
N VAL A 118 3.95 1.08 -16.19
CA VAL A 118 4.09 -0.08 -15.31
C VAL A 118 4.97 -1.11 -15.99
N LEU A 119 6.08 -1.45 -15.34
CA LEU A 119 7.06 -2.42 -15.80
C LEU A 119 7.20 -3.53 -14.75
N ILE A 120 6.95 -4.77 -15.15
CA ILE A 120 7.27 -5.94 -14.33
C ILE A 120 8.42 -6.69 -14.99
N THR A 121 9.44 -6.99 -14.21
CA THR A 121 10.56 -7.85 -14.62
C THR A 121 10.66 -9.02 -13.65
N THR A 122 10.46 -10.22 -14.15
CA THR A 122 10.56 -11.44 -13.34
C THR A 122 11.99 -11.99 -13.34
N ALA A 123 12.29 -12.85 -12.39
CA ALA A 123 13.59 -13.48 -12.21
C ALA A 123 14.03 -14.32 -13.41
N ASP A 124 13.10 -14.83 -14.20
CA ASP A 124 13.36 -15.59 -15.43
C ASP A 124 13.54 -14.68 -16.66
N SER A 125 13.60 -13.35 -16.46
CA SER A 125 13.73 -12.33 -17.51
C SER A 125 12.48 -12.13 -18.37
N THR A 126 11.32 -12.57 -17.94
CA THR A 126 10.05 -12.14 -18.52
C THR A 126 9.83 -10.66 -18.19
N VAL A 127 9.44 -9.86 -19.19
CA VAL A 127 9.20 -8.43 -19.06
C VAL A 127 7.80 -8.11 -19.54
N LEU A 128 6.98 -7.54 -18.66
CA LEU A 128 5.62 -7.05 -18.97
C LEU A 128 5.58 -5.53 -18.84
N ASN A 129 5.01 -4.87 -19.85
CA ASN A 129 4.73 -3.44 -19.83
C ASN A 129 3.22 -3.21 -20.01
N ALA A 130 2.66 -2.33 -19.21
CA ALA A 130 1.28 -1.87 -19.30
C ALA A 130 1.17 -0.43 -18.78
N ASN A 131 0.11 0.28 -19.13
CA ASN A 131 -0.15 1.61 -18.58
C ASN A 131 -0.88 1.57 -17.24
N GLN A 132 -1.53 0.45 -16.95
CA GLN A 132 -2.18 0.17 -15.67
C GLN A 132 -2.25 -1.33 -15.46
N LEU A 133 -2.10 -1.75 -14.23
CA LEU A 133 -2.42 -3.10 -13.79
C LEU A 133 -2.86 -3.12 -12.33
N TYR A 134 -3.61 -4.14 -11.99
CA TYR A 134 -4.02 -4.45 -10.63
C TYR A 134 -3.30 -5.70 -10.14
N TRP A 135 -2.87 -5.67 -8.89
CA TRP A 135 -2.27 -6.81 -8.22
C TRP A 135 -3.05 -7.15 -6.95
N ASP A 136 -3.70 -8.31 -6.97
CA ASP A 136 -4.35 -8.91 -5.80
C ASP A 136 -3.30 -9.73 -5.03
N GLN A 137 -2.68 -9.11 -4.04
CA GLN A 137 -1.62 -9.72 -3.24
C GLN A 137 -2.12 -10.96 -2.47
N LYS A 138 -3.38 -10.93 -2.03
CA LYS A 138 -3.97 -12.03 -1.29
C LYS A 138 -4.14 -13.30 -2.12
N ARG A 139 -4.41 -13.15 -3.42
CA ARG A 139 -4.59 -14.28 -4.34
C ARG A 139 -3.36 -14.57 -5.19
N GLY A 140 -2.33 -13.71 -5.13
CA GLY A 140 -1.16 -13.81 -6.00
C GLY A 140 -1.55 -13.67 -7.48
N TRP A 141 -2.44 -12.70 -7.80
CA TRP A 141 -3.02 -12.55 -9.12
C TRP A 141 -2.83 -11.13 -9.64
N VAL A 142 -2.37 -11.02 -10.90
CA VAL A 142 -2.13 -9.76 -11.59
C VAL A 142 -3.05 -9.68 -12.79
N PHE A 143 -3.71 -8.54 -13.02
CA PHE A 143 -4.61 -8.38 -14.15
C PHE A 143 -4.66 -6.94 -14.64
N SER A 144 -5.05 -6.78 -15.89
CA SER A 144 -5.29 -5.49 -16.53
C SER A 144 -6.43 -5.59 -17.55
N ASP A 145 -7.16 -4.49 -17.74
CA ASP A 145 -8.21 -4.38 -18.77
C ASP A 145 -7.74 -3.59 -20.01
N ILE A 146 -6.52 -3.04 -19.96
CA ILE A 146 -5.99 -2.20 -21.04
C ILE A 146 -4.86 -2.89 -21.79
N ASN A 147 -4.29 -2.17 -22.77
CA ASN A 147 -3.21 -2.67 -23.60
C ASN A 147 -1.96 -3.03 -22.78
N TYR A 148 -1.34 -4.14 -23.14
CA TYR A 148 -0.10 -4.62 -22.58
C TYR A 148 0.82 -5.14 -23.67
N ASN A 149 2.11 -5.26 -23.36
CA ASN A 149 3.04 -6.11 -24.08
C ASN A 149 3.87 -6.93 -23.10
N ILE A 150 4.13 -8.18 -23.47
CA ILE A 150 4.94 -9.09 -22.69
C ILE A 150 5.99 -9.77 -23.60
N LYS A 151 7.22 -9.75 -23.12
CA LYS A 151 8.34 -10.50 -23.68
C LYS A 151 8.70 -11.62 -22.74
N LEU A 152 8.50 -12.85 -23.17
CA LEU A 152 8.85 -14.03 -22.38
C LEU A 152 10.35 -14.30 -22.41
N ASN A 153 10.83 -15.09 -21.46
CA ASN A 153 12.23 -15.48 -21.31
C ASN A 153 12.81 -16.21 -22.55
N ASN A 154 11.97 -16.93 -23.30
CA ASN A 154 12.33 -17.59 -24.56
C ASN A 154 12.36 -16.64 -25.78
N GLY A 155 12.11 -15.33 -25.56
CA GLY A 155 12.08 -14.31 -26.61
C GLY A 155 10.75 -14.19 -27.34
N ALA A 156 9.73 -14.99 -27.03
CA ALA A 156 8.39 -14.82 -27.58
C ALA A 156 7.80 -13.47 -27.14
N LEU A 157 7.11 -12.81 -28.07
CA LEU A 157 6.46 -11.53 -27.84
C LEU A 157 4.96 -11.72 -27.95
N ASN A 158 4.23 -11.16 -27.01
CA ASN A 158 2.77 -11.11 -27.04
C ASN A 158 2.33 -9.70 -26.65
N GLU A 159 1.41 -9.14 -27.42
CA GLU A 159 0.77 -7.86 -27.14
C GLU A 159 -0.75 -8.00 -27.30
N GLY A 160 -1.50 -7.27 -26.51
CA GLY A 160 -2.94 -7.39 -26.54
C GLY A 160 -3.65 -6.39 -25.65
N GLU A 161 -4.93 -6.62 -25.46
CA GLU A 161 -5.81 -5.83 -24.60
C GLU A 161 -6.44 -6.76 -23.56
N GLY A 162 -6.19 -6.46 -22.30
CA GLY A 162 -6.65 -7.23 -21.16
C GLY A 162 -5.93 -8.58 -20.98
N PHE A 163 -5.46 -8.80 -19.76
CA PHE A 163 -4.88 -10.08 -19.35
C PHE A 163 -5.20 -10.39 -17.89
N ASP A 164 -5.07 -11.68 -17.57
CA ASP A 164 -5.11 -12.23 -16.21
C ASP A 164 -3.92 -13.19 -16.06
N ALA A 165 -3.13 -13.02 -15.00
CA ALA A 165 -1.94 -13.83 -14.76
C ALA A 165 -1.73 -14.08 -13.25
N ASN A 166 -1.06 -15.16 -12.90
CA ASN A 166 -0.50 -15.27 -11.57
C ASN A 166 0.84 -14.51 -11.46
N GLU A 167 1.33 -14.27 -10.26
CA GLU A 167 2.56 -13.51 -10.00
C GLU A 167 3.81 -14.08 -10.67
N LYS A 168 3.83 -15.38 -10.97
CA LYS A 168 4.94 -16.07 -11.64
C LYS A 168 4.84 -16.02 -13.16
N PHE A 169 3.74 -15.53 -13.71
CA PHE A 169 3.41 -15.52 -15.15
C PHE A 169 3.46 -16.89 -15.84
N ASP A 170 3.44 -18.01 -15.08
CA ASP A 170 3.32 -19.36 -15.63
C ASP A 170 1.88 -19.69 -16.02
N LYS A 171 0.92 -18.93 -15.49
CA LYS A 171 -0.49 -18.90 -15.92
C LYS A 171 -0.80 -17.51 -16.44
N PHE A 172 -0.88 -17.38 -17.76
CA PHE A 172 -1.17 -16.11 -18.42
C PHE A 172 -2.32 -16.31 -19.41
N ILE A 173 -3.39 -15.56 -19.23
CA ILE A 173 -4.58 -15.56 -20.07
C ILE A 173 -4.74 -14.18 -20.69
N SER A 174 -4.61 -14.09 -22.00
CA SER A 174 -4.89 -12.86 -22.75
C SER A 174 -6.32 -12.89 -23.25
N ARG A 175 -7.02 -11.76 -23.16
CA ARG A 175 -8.39 -11.64 -23.68
C ARG A 175 -8.41 -11.33 -25.17
N SER A 176 -7.42 -10.58 -25.66
CA SER A 176 -7.24 -10.29 -27.08
C SER A 176 -5.74 -10.11 -27.32
N ASN A 177 -5.15 -10.95 -28.17
CA ASN A 177 -3.70 -10.92 -28.37
C ASN A 177 -3.29 -11.03 -29.85
N LYS A 178 -2.12 -10.47 -30.13
CA LYS A 178 -1.28 -10.74 -31.30
C LYS A 178 0.09 -11.08 -30.77
N GLY A 179 0.71 -12.13 -31.29
CA GLY A 179 2.02 -12.55 -30.78
C GLY A 179 2.85 -13.27 -31.83
N VAL A 180 4.16 -13.29 -31.58
CA VAL A 180 5.13 -14.11 -32.30
C VAL A 180 5.61 -15.18 -31.34
N GLN A 181 5.38 -16.43 -31.69
CA GLN A 181 5.92 -17.58 -30.98
C GLN A 181 7.19 -18.06 -31.66
N ILE A 182 8.20 -18.36 -30.88
CA ILE A 182 9.37 -19.08 -31.34
C ILE A 182 9.02 -20.57 -31.27
N VAL A 183 8.95 -21.23 -32.44
CA VAL A 183 8.77 -22.68 -32.53
C VAL A 183 10.14 -23.28 -32.71
N GLU A 184 10.61 -24.07 -31.75
CA GLU A 184 11.76 -24.93 -31.95
C GLU A 184 11.32 -26.07 -32.86
N GLU A 185 11.90 -26.19 -34.05
CA GLU A 185 11.74 -27.37 -34.91
C GLU A 185 12.47 -28.52 -34.17
N THR A 186 11.70 -29.48 -33.67
CA THR A 186 12.22 -30.77 -33.22
C THR A 186 12.61 -31.58 -34.48
N GLU A 187 13.94 -31.72 -34.75
CA GLU A 187 14.47 -32.71 -35.67
C GLU A 187 14.23 -34.14 -35.17
#